data_57e666e7f0a93043ccf9f933a69feaaf
#
_entry.id   57e666e7f0a93043ccf9f933a69feaaf
#
_cell.length_a   1.000
_cell.length_b   1.000
_cell.length_c   1.000
_cell.angle_alpha   90.00
_cell.angle_beta   90.00
_cell.angle_gamma   90.00
#
_symmetry.space_group_name_H-M   'P 1'
#
loop_
_entity.id
_entity.type
_entity.pdbx_description
1 polymer ?
#
loop_
_entity_poly.entity_id
_entity_poly.type
_entity_poly.pdbx_seq_one_letter_code
_entity_poly.pdbx_strand_id
1 'polypeptide(L)'
;LGGQTALKLAEKLDRYGVKIIGTTFKSLDLAEDRGSFSELLKKNNIPYPEFGVAETAEKALELSESLNFPILVRPSYVLGGQGMKIVINKEDLEKHVVDLLQKIPNNKLLLDHYLDGAIEAEADAICDGENVQIIGIMEHIEPCGIHSGDSNATLPPFNLGDFVMQQIKDHTKKIALALKTVGLIN
;
A
#
# COMPACT_ATOMS: atom_id res chain seq x y z
N LEU A 1 1.60 -19.92 -5.60
CA LEU A 1 1.41 -19.75 -7.03
C LEU A 1 -0.02 -19.29 -7.32
N GLY A 2 -0.21 -18.30 -8.20
CA GLY A 2 -1.54 -17.83 -8.61
C GLY A 2 -1.88 -16.39 -8.21
N GLY A 3 -0.92 -15.61 -7.78
CA GLY A 3 -1.08 -14.18 -7.47
C GLY A 3 -2.13 -13.92 -6.38
N GLN A 4 -2.77 -12.77 -6.40
CA GLN A 4 -3.73 -12.34 -5.38
C GLN A 4 -4.97 -13.25 -5.25
N THR A 5 -5.37 -13.95 -6.31
CA THR A 5 -6.50 -14.89 -6.24
C THR A 5 -6.20 -16.05 -5.29
N ALA A 6 -4.96 -16.56 -5.28
CA ALA A 6 -4.54 -17.62 -4.37
C ALA A 6 -4.41 -17.14 -2.91
N LEU A 7 -4.08 -15.87 -2.69
CA LEU A 7 -3.98 -15.27 -1.35
C LEU A 7 -5.33 -15.32 -0.59
N LYS A 8 -6.47 -15.23 -1.30
CA LYS A 8 -7.81 -15.37 -0.69
C LYS A 8 -8.06 -16.74 -0.06
N LEU A 9 -7.25 -17.74 -0.38
CA LEU A 9 -7.33 -19.07 0.23
C LEU A 9 -6.48 -19.19 1.50
N ALA A 10 -5.55 -18.28 1.74
CA ALA A 10 -4.55 -18.37 2.81
C ALA A 10 -5.22 -18.49 4.19
N GLU A 11 -6.25 -17.68 4.48
CA GLU A 11 -6.99 -17.74 5.74
C GLU A 11 -7.62 -19.12 5.97
N LYS A 12 -8.30 -19.65 4.93
CA LYS A 12 -8.96 -20.95 5.04
C LYS A 12 -7.95 -22.08 5.23
N LEU A 13 -6.84 -22.04 4.49
CA LEU A 13 -5.77 -23.03 4.61
C LEU A 13 -5.16 -23.02 6.01
N ASP A 14 -4.86 -21.82 6.54
CA ASP A 14 -4.33 -21.66 7.90
C ASP A 14 -5.29 -22.21 8.96
N ARG A 15 -6.60 -21.90 8.87
CA ARG A 15 -7.64 -22.46 9.76
C ARG A 15 -7.71 -23.98 9.75
N TYR A 16 -7.46 -24.61 8.62
CA TYR A 16 -7.43 -26.07 8.49
C TYR A 16 -6.07 -26.69 8.83
N GLY A 17 -5.13 -25.90 9.35
CA GLY A 17 -3.80 -26.35 9.75
C GLY A 17 -2.89 -26.76 8.58
N VAL A 18 -3.20 -26.29 7.37
CA VAL A 18 -2.35 -26.51 6.20
C VAL A 18 -1.12 -25.60 6.30
N LYS A 19 0.06 -26.17 6.31
CA LYS A 19 1.31 -25.41 6.36
C LYS A 19 1.49 -24.59 5.08
N ILE A 20 1.47 -23.26 5.22
CA ILE A 20 1.81 -22.33 4.15
C ILE A 20 3.33 -22.25 4.03
N ILE A 21 3.87 -22.49 2.85
CA ILE A 21 5.30 -22.34 2.55
C ILE A 21 5.58 -20.87 2.26
N GLY A 22 6.55 -20.30 2.96
CA GLY A 22 6.90 -18.89 2.84
C GLY A 22 6.29 -18.03 3.95
N THR A 23 5.89 -16.81 3.62
CA THR A 23 5.30 -15.86 4.56
C THR A 23 3.97 -16.38 5.10
N THR A 24 3.77 -16.31 6.43
CA THR A 24 2.58 -16.84 7.10
C THR A 24 1.33 -16.03 6.77
N PHE A 25 0.14 -16.65 6.90
CA PHE A 25 -1.13 -15.92 6.76
C PHE A 25 -1.20 -14.72 7.71
N LYS A 26 -0.78 -14.88 8.97
CA LYS A 26 -0.77 -13.78 9.94
C LYS A 26 0.06 -12.58 9.48
N SER A 27 1.19 -12.81 8.87
CA SER A 27 2.06 -11.74 8.34
C SER A 27 1.47 -11.09 7.09
N LEU A 28 0.81 -11.90 6.26
CA LEU A 28 0.08 -11.42 5.09
C LEU A 28 -1.10 -10.51 5.51
N ASP A 29 -1.93 -10.98 6.42
CA ASP A 29 -3.08 -10.25 6.95
C ASP A 29 -2.67 -8.90 7.56
N LEU A 30 -1.57 -8.91 8.34
CA LEU A 30 -1.01 -7.69 8.92
C LEU A 30 -0.51 -6.70 7.84
N ALA A 31 0.04 -7.20 6.73
CA ALA A 31 0.49 -6.35 5.63
C ALA A 31 -0.68 -5.78 4.80
N GLU A 32 -1.77 -6.54 4.66
CA GLU A 32 -2.97 -6.14 3.90
C GLU A 32 -3.87 -5.18 4.71
N ASP A 33 -3.90 -5.30 6.05
CA ASP A 33 -4.68 -4.41 6.89
C ASP A 33 -3.97 -3.07 7.10
N ARG A 34 -4.54 -2.01 6.53
CA ARG A 34 -3.94 -0.67 6.53
C ARG A 34 -3.63 -0.14 7.94
N GLY A 35 -4.54 -0.38 8.88
CA GLY A 35 -4.38 0.06 10.27
C GLY A 35 -3.22 -0.64 10.95
N SER A 36 -3.23 -1.97 10.92
CA SER A 36 -2.18 -2.81 11.49
C SER A 36 -0.81 -2.55 10.87
N PHE A 37 -0.77 -2.37 9.54
CA PHE A 37 0.47 -2.06 8.84
C PHE A 37 1.03 -0.68 9.23
N SER A 38 0.17 0.35 9.36
CA SER A 38 0.59 1.67 9.82
C SER A 38 1.15 1.65 11.25
N GLU A 39 0.55 0.86 12.16
CA GLU A 39 1.10 0.65 13.50
C GLU A 39 2.49 -0.04 13.45
N LEU A 40 2.68 -0.99 12.55
CA LEU A 40 3.99 -1.61 12.33
C LEU A 40 5.01 -0.57 11.84
N LEU A 41 4.66 0.26 10.86
CA LEU A 41 5.53 1.32 10.34
C LEU A 41 5.90 2.32 11.45
N LYS A 42 4.92 2.76 12.25
CA LYS A 42 5.13 3.65 13.38
C LYS A 42 6.08 3.09 14.41
N LYS A 43 5.92 1.81 14.80
CA LYS A 43 6.82 1.13 15.75
C LYS A 43 8.26 1.04 15.25
N ASN A 44 8.46 1.00 13.94
CA ASN A 44 9.77 0.92 13.31
C ASN A 44 10.34 2.28 12.89
N ASN A 45 9.66 3.39 13.25
CA ASN A 45 10.01 4.75 12.85
C ASN A 45 10.15 4.90 11.32
N ILE A 46 9.22 4.32 10.58
CA ILE A 46 9.13 4.43 9.12
C ILE A 46 8.01 5.40 8.80
N PRO A 47 8.27 6.48 8.05
CA PRO A 47 7.25 7.43 7.66
C PRO A 47 6.21 6.79 6.72
N TYR A 48 4.98 7.23 6.83
CA TYR A 48 3.87 6.83 5.96
C TYR A 48 2.90 8.01 5.80
N PRO A 49 2.16 8.11 4.69
CA PRO A 49 1.18 9.16 4.48
C PRO A 49 0.05 9.07 5.52
N GLU A 50 -0.43 10.22 5.98
CA GLU A 50 -1.65 10.26 6.78
C GLU A 50 -2.82 9.72 5.96
N PHE A 51 -3.68 8.94 6.60
CA PHE A 51 -4.83 8.33 5.96
C PHE A 51 -6.03 8.23 6.91
N GLY A 52 -7.20 8.05 6.31
CA GLY A 52 -8.42 7.75 7.04
C GLY A 52 -9.29 6.74 6.31
N VAL A 53 -10.23 6.14 7.04
CA VAL A 53 -11.18 5.18 6.49
C VAL A 53 -12.59 5.76 6.61
N ALA A 54 -13.32 5.80 5.51
CA ALA A 54 -14.70 6.28 5.44
C ALA A 54 -15.63 5.19 4.91
N GLU A 55 -16.80 5.05 5.53
CA GLU A 55 -17.89 4.18 5.08
C GLU A 55 -19.09 5.01 4.56
N THR A 56 -19.05 6.32 4.78
CA THR A 56 -20.07 7.27 4.34
C THR A 56 -19.44 8.53 3.76
N ALA A 57 -20.21 9.30 3.01
CA ALA A 57 -19.75 10.56 2.44
C ALA A 57 -19.48 11.61 3.53
N GLU A 58 -20.30 11.65 4.58
CA GLU A 58 -20.12 12.57 5.72
C GLU A 58 -18.77 12.29 6.41
N LYS A 59 -18.45 11.00 6.63
CA LYS A 59 -17.18 10.62 7.25
C LYS A 59 -15.99 10.94 6.36
N ALA A 60 -16.11 10.82 5.06
CA ALA A 60 -15.08 11.21 4.11
C ALA A 60 -14.82 12.73 4.14
N LEU A 61 -15.86 13.54 4.21
CA LEU A 61 -15.75 14.99 4.33
C LEU A 61 -15.11 15.41 5.66
N GLU A 62 -15.49 14.79 6.77
CA GLU A 62 -14.86 15.02 8.08
C GLU A 62 -13.34 14.73 8.02
N LEU A 63 -12.97 13.58 7.48
CA LEU A 63 -11.56 13.19 7.35
C LEU A 63 -10.76 14.13 6.44
N SER A 64 -11.38 14.70 5.42
CA SER A 64 -10.71 15.62 4.50
C SER A 64 -10.23 16.91 5.16
N GLU A 65 -10.78 17.28 6.31
CA GLU A 65 -10.36 18.46 7.07
C GLU A 65 -8.98 18.25 7.73
N SER A 66 -8.68 17.03 8.12
CA SER A 66 -7.38 16.69 8.72
C SER A 66 -6.33 16.28 7.68
N LEU A 67 -6.74 15.59 6.61
CA LEU A 67 -5.82 15.06 5.60
C LEU A 67 -5.25 16.11 4.66
N ASN A 68 -5.96 17.24 4.48
CA ASN A 68 -5.65 18.26 3.48
C ASN A 68 -5.71 17.75 2.02
N PHE A 69 -6.07 18.61 1.09
CA PHE A 69 -6.07 18.29 -0.34
C PHE A 69 -4.69 18.51 -0.97
N PRO A 70 -4.36 17.77 -2.03
CA PRO A 70 -5.14 16.72 -2.71
C PRO A 70 -5.24 15.42 -1.89
N ILE A 71 -6.34 14.68 -2.08
CA ILE A 71 -6.58 13.40 -1.41
C ILE A 71 -6.73 12.30 -2.46
N LEU A 72 -6.04 11.17 -2.25
CA LEU A 72 -6.25 9.96 -3.03
C LEU A 72 -7.38 9.14 -2.38
N VAL A 73 -8.47 8.98 -3.11
CA VAL A 73 -9.60 8.12 -2.69
C VAL A 73 -9.48 6.77 -3.37
N ARG A 74 -9.57 5.69 -2.62
CA ARG A 74 -9.52 4.32 -3.15
C ARG A 74 -10.42 3.36 -2.36
N PRO A 75 -11.16 2.47 -3.03
CA PRO A 75 -11.90 1.41 -2.36
C PRO A 75 -10.95 0.37 -1.73
N SER A 76 -11.31 -0.18 -0.56
CA SER A 76 -10.45 -1.12 0.17
C SER A 76 -10.28 -2.48 -0.51
N TYR A 77 -11.23 -2.89 -1.36
CA TYR A 77 -11.28 -4.25 -1.92
C TYR A 77 -11.48 -4.25 -3.44
N VAL A 78 -10.65 -3.49 -4.17
CA VAL A 78 -10.68 -3.52 -5.64
C VAL A 78 -9.34 -3.96 -6.21
N LEU A 79 -9.39 -4.72 -7.30
CA LEU A 79 -8.21 -5.14 -8.05
C LEU A 79 -7.84 -4.07 -9.08
N GLY A 80 -6.54 -3.83 -9.28
CA GLY A 80 -6.05 -3.01 -10.38
C GLY A 80 -6.41 -1.54 -10.30
N GLY A 81 -6.54 -0.96 -9.10
CA GLY A 81 -6.75 0.48 -8.94
C GLY A 81 -8.13 1.00 -9.40
N GLN A 82 -9.11 0.12 -9.66
CA GLN A 82 -10.44 0.54 -10.08
C GLN A 82 -11.10 1.45 -9.05
N GLY A 83 -11.62 2.59 -9.49
CA GLY A 83 -12.28 3.57 -8.63
C GLY A 83 -11.30 4.46 -7.85
N MET A 84 -10.00 4.34 -8.05
CA MET A 84 -9.02 5.28 -7.50
C MET A 84 -9.14 6.63 -8.21
N LYS A 85 -9.13 7.71 -7.42
CA LYS A 85 -9.15 9.07 -7.95
C LYS A 85 -8.45 10.03 -6.99
N ILE A 86 -7.64 10.93 -7.54
CA ILE A 86 -7.13 12.10 -6.83
C ILE A 86 -8.19 13.19 -6.89
N VAL A 87 -8.60 13.66 -5.72
CA VAL A 87 -9.58 14.74 -5.57
C VAL A 87 -8.91 15.98 -4.99
N ILE A 88 -9.29 17.15 -5.48
CA ILE A 88 -8.58 18.41 -5.19
C ILE A 88 -9.38 19.37 -4.28
N ASN A 89 -10.65 19.07 -4.02
CA ASN A 89 -11.52 19.88 -3.17
C ASN A 89 -12.68 19.04 -2.61
N LYS A 90 -13.46 19.63 -1.69
CA LYS A 90 -14.57 18.95 -0.99
C LYS A 90 -15.69 18.53 -1.95
N GLU A 91 -16.03 19.35 -2.93
CA GLU A 91 -17.10 19.07 -3.90
C GLU A 91 -16.77 17.85 -4.77
N ASP A 92 -15.51 17.76 -5.22
CA ASP A 92 -15.02 16.64 -6.02
C ASP A 92 -14.94 15.36 -5.17
N LEU A 93 -14.53 15.48 -3.89
CA LEU A 93 -14.52 14.37 -2.93
C LEU A 93 -15.93 13.82 -2.71
N GLU A 94 -16.90 14.68 -2.36
CA GLU A 94 -18.27 14.27 -2.07
C GLU A 94 -18.88 13.54 -3.26
N LYS A 95 -18.81 14.15 -4.45
CA LYS A 95 -19.32 13.57 -5.69
C LYS A 95 -18.72 12.20 -5.97
N HIS A 96 -17.39 12.07 -5.83
CA HIS A 96 -16.71 10.81 -6.12
C HIS A 96 -17.03 9.72 -5.10
N VAL A 97 -17.08 10.06 -3.81
CA VAL A 97 -17.42 9.12 -2.73
C VAL A 97 -18.85 8.61 -2.86
N VAL A 98 -19.81 9.51 -3.14
CA VAL A 98 -21.22 9.11 -3.36
C VAL A 98 -21.34 8.15 -4.55
N ASP A 99 -20.69 8.45 -5.68
CA ASP A 99 -20.68 7.58 -6.86
C ASP A 99 -20.06 6.19 -6.55
N LEU A 100 -18.95 6.15 -5.81
CA LEU A 100 -18.30 4.90 -5.41
C LEU A 100 -19.17 4.05 -4.49
N LEU A 101 -19.75 4.66 -3.44
CA LEU A 101 -20.58 3.93 -2.47
C LEU A 101 -21.88 3.41 -3.10
N GLN A 102 -22.42 4.09 -4.13
CA GLN A 102 -23.55 3.58 -4.92
C GLN A 102 -23.15 2.35 -5.77
N LYS A 103 -21.95 2.37 -6.37
CA LYS A 103 -21.46 1.27 -7.22
C LYS A 103 -21.00 0.06 -6.43
N ILE A 104 -20.44 0.29 -5.24
CA ILE A 104 -19.84 -0.75 -4.39
C ILE A 104 -20.40 -0.58 -2.96
N PRO A 105 -21.65 -0.99 -2.72
CA PRO A 105 -22.28 -0.88 -1.40
C PRO A 105 -21.49 -1.64 -0.32
N ASN A 106 -21.44 -1.10 0.89
CA ASN A 106 -20.74 -1.67 2.05
C ASN A 106 -19.21 -1.78 1.89
N ASN A 107 -18.60 -1.08 0.95
CA ASN A 107 -17.17 -1.00 0.84
C ASN A 107 -16.62 0.13 1.73
N LYS A 108 -15.44 -0.09 2.29
CA LYS A 108 -14.67 0.95 2.97
C LYS A 108 -13.85 1.71 1.94
N LEU A 109 -13.85 3.01 2.04
CA LEU A 109 -13.01 3.88 1.24
C LEU A 109 -11.82 4.32 2.07
N LEU A 110 -10.64 4.20 1.50
CA LEU A 110 -9.41 4.75 2.04
C LEU A 110 -9.19 6.12 1.43
N LEU A 111 -8.91 7.08 2.28
CA LEU A 111 -8.52 8.43 1.90
C LEU A 111 -7.09 8.63 2.37
N ASP A 112 -6.18 8.81 1.45
CA ASP A 112 -4.77 9.07 1.75
C ASP A 112 -4.42 10.52 1.36
N HIS A 113 -3.63 11.22 2.18
CA HIS A 113 -3.00 12.45 1.72
C HIS A 113 -2.15 12.16 0.47
N TYR A 114 -2.44 12.83 -0.63
CA TYR A 114 -1.71 12.63 -1.88
C TYR A 114 -0.43 13.46 -1.90
N LEU A 115 0.68 12.80 -2.15
CA LEU A 115 2.00 13.44 -2.24
C LEU A 115 2.24 13.93 -3.67
N ASP A 116 1.75 15.14 -3.96
CA ASP A 116 1.91 15.73 -5.30
C ASP A 116 3.39 15.97 -5.64
N GLY A 117 3.76 15.63 -6.86
CA GLY A 117 5.14 15.75 -7.34
C GLY A 117 6.15 14.77 -6.72
N ALA A 118 5.68 13.78 -5.93
CA ALA A 118 6.55 12.75 -5.40
C ALA A 118 7.03 11.80 -6.51
N ILE A 119 8.25 11.30 -6.35
CA ILE A 119 8.80 10.21 -7.17
C ILE A 119 8.41 8.89 -6.51
N GLU A 120 7.80 8.00 -7.27
CA GLU A 120 7.47 6.65 -6.82
C GLU A 120 8.63 5.70 -7.07
N ALA A 121 8.94 4.89 -6.06
CA ALA A 121 9.99 3.88 -6.16
C ALA A 121 9.57 2.61 -5.44
N GLU A 122 10.03 1.48 -5.95
CA GLU A 122 9.80 0.16 -5.39
C GLU A 122 11.14 -0.52 -5.06
N ALA A 123 11.14 -1.32 -4.01
CA ALA A 123 12.29 -2.13 -3.63
C ALA A 123 11.91 -3.60 -3.57
N ASP A 124 12.59 -4.43 -4.35
CA ASP A 124 12.47 -5.88 -4.28
C ASP A 124 13.54 -6.48 -3.38
N ALA A 125 13.12 -7.38 -2.51
CA ALA A 125 14.02 -8.09 -1.60
C ALA A 125 13.63 -9.56 -1.43
N ILE A 126 14.62 -10.36 -1.01
CA ILE A 126 14.43 -11.73 -0.53
C ILE A 126 14.75 -11.75 0.96
N CYS A 127 13.90 -12.44 1.72
CA CYS A 127 14.06 -12.63 3.14
C CYS A 127 13.90 -14.11 3.52
N ASP A 128 14.74 -14.59 4.44
CA ASP A 128 14.65 -15.96 5.01
C ASP A 128 14.01 -15.99 6.41
N GLY A 129 13.51 -14.84 6.87
CA GLY A 129 12.97 -14.63 8.21
C GLY A 129 13.96 -13.95 9.18
N GLU A 130 15.24 -13.97 8.87
CA GLU A 130 16.32 -13.37 9.70
C GLU A 130 17.21 -12.41 8.90
N ASN A 131 17.48 -12.75 7.64
CA ASN A 131 18.34 -11.98 6.76
C ASN A 131 17.55 -11.44 5.57
N VAL A 132 17.83 -10.20 5.18
CA VAL A 132 17.17 -9.53 4.06
C VAL A 132 18.22 -9.09 3.03
N GLN A 133 18.08 -9.58 1.82
CA GLN A 133 18.88 -9.19 0.67
C GLN A 133 18.04 -8.35 -0.29
N ILE A 134 18.40 -7.07 -0.45
CA ILE A 134 17.81 -6.21 -1.48
C ILE A 134 18.30 -6.68 -2.84
N ILE A 135 17.38 -6.98 -3.74
CA ILE A 135 17.65 -7.40 -5.12
C ILE A 135 17.82 -6.18 -6.00
N GLY A 136 16.91 -5.22 -5.89
CA GLY A 136 16.90 -4.00 -6.68
C GLY A 136 16.00 -2.94 -6.10
N ILE A 137 16.23 -1.70 -6.55
CA ILE A 137 15.33 -0.57 -6.33
C ILE A 137 15.02 -0.02 -7.71
N MET A 138 13.74 0.15 -8.00
CA MET A 138 13.22 0.69 -9.27
C MET A 138 12.60 2.05 -9.00
N GLU A 139 12.76 2.96 -9.94
CA GLU A 139 12.10 4.27 -9.96
C GLU A 139 11.06 4.29 -11.08
N HIS A 140 9.83 4.69 -10.76
CA HIS A 140 8.77 4.83 -11.76
C HIS A 140 8.98 6.08 -12.61
N ILE A 141 8.64 5.97 -13.89
CA ILE A 141 8.71 7.08 -14.86
C ILE A 141 7.42 7.90 -14.80
N GLU A 142 6.29 7.22 -14.63
CA GLU A 142 4.98 7.85 -14.53
C GLU A 142 4.82 8.57 -13.18
N PRO A 143 3.96 9.61 -13.12
CA PRO A 143 3.67 10.32 -11.89
C PRO A 143 3.17 9.41 -10.78
N CYS A 144 3.49 9.74 -9.53
CA CYS A 144 2.99 9.05 -8.35
C CYS A 144 1.46 8.94 -8.36
N GLY A 145 0.95 7.76 -7.98
CA GLY A 145 -0.48 7.45 -7.97
C GLY A 145 -0.98 6.70 -9.22
N ILE A 146 -0.13 6.52 -10.24
CA ILE A 146 -0.39 5.55 -11.31
C ILE A 146 -0.09 4.15 -10.77
N HIS A 147 -0.97 3.18 -11.03
CA HIS A 147 -0.75 1.79 -10.58
C HIS A 147 0.57 1.25 -11.13
N SER A 148 1.37 0.59 -10.29
CA SER A 148 2.71 0.11 -10.67
C SER A 148 2.72 -0.85 -11.88
N GLY A 149 1.64 -1.62 -12.05
CA GLY A 149 1.45 -2.48 -13.22
C GLY A 149 1.26 -1.74 -14.55
N ASP A 150 0.94 -0.44 -14.51
CA ASP A 150 0.74 0.44 -15.66
C ASP A 150 1.88 1.46 -15.82
N SER A 151 2.87 1.40 -14.94
CA SER A 151 4.04 2.30 -14.95
C SER A 151 5.24 1.63 -15.56
N ASN A 152 6.04 2.40 -16.33
CA ASN A 152 7.40 2.02 -16.67
C ASN A 152 8.33 2.32 -15.49
N ALA A 153 9.39 1.55 -15.37
CA ALA A 153 10.37 1.74 -14.32
C ALA A 153 11.80 1.69 -14.85
N THR A 154 12.70 2.41 -14.19
CA THR A 154 14.14 2.33 -14.45
C THR A 154 14.84 1.56 -13.34
N LEU A 155 15.77 0.70 -13.74
CA LEU A 155 16.67 -0.03 -12.85
C LEU A 155 18.10 0.09 -13.42
N PRO A 156 19.04 0.71 -12.71
CA PRO A 156 18.89 1.40 -11.41
C PRO A 156 18.06 2.69 -11.50
N PRO A 157 17.62 3.23 -10.35
CA PRO A 157 16.97 4.55 -10.28
C PRO A 157 17.82 5.66 -10.86
N PHE A 158 17.19 6.64 -11.49
CA PHE A 158 17.88 7.74 -12.16
C PHE A 158 17.92 9.04 -11.33
N ASN A 159 16.80 9.37 -10.65
CA ASN A 159 16.67 10.63 -9.91
C ASN A 159 16.88 10.47 -8.39
N LEU A 160 16.96 9.23 -7.87
CA LEU A 160 17.10 8.99 -6.44
C LEU A 160 18.56 9.12 -6.01
N GLY A 161 18.83 10.06 -5.11
CA GLY A 161 20.16 10.24 -4.51
C GLY A 161 20.52 9.12 -3.53
N ASP A 162 21.81 8.93 -3.28
CA ASP A 162 22.36 7.86 -2.43
C ASP A 162 21.73 7.81 -1.03
N PHE A 163 21.44 8.97 -0.44
CA PHE A 163 20.80 9.06 0.87
C PHE A 163 19.39 8.44 0.86
N VAL A 164 18.58 8.77 -0.15
CA VAL A 164 17.23 8.21 -0.30
C VAL A 164 17.30 6.72 -0.59
N MET A 165 18.21 6.30 -1.46
CA MET A 165 18.46 4.89 -1.76
C MET A 165 18.81 4.09 -0.51
N GLN A 166 19.64 4.66 0.38
CA GLN A 166 19.99 4.00 1.65
C GLN A 166 18.79 3.91 2.58
N GLN A 167 17.97 4.98 2.67
CA GLN A 167 16.74 4.95 3.47
C GLN A 167 15.77 3.87 2.97
N ILE A 168 15.54 3.76 1.67
CA ILE A 168 14.69 2.73 1.08
C ILE A 168 15.19 1.33 1.48
N LYS A 169 16.49 1.07 1.35
CA LYS A 169 17.09 -0.21 1.76
C LYS A 169 16.85 -0.51 3.25
N ASP A 170 17.06 0.48 4.11
CA ASP A 170 16.92 0.32 5.56
C ASP A 170 15.45 0.12 5.96
N HIS A 171 14.52 0.85 5.34
CA HIS A 171 13.08 0.68 5.56
C HIS A 171 12.61 -0.69 5.06
N THR A 172 13.01 -1.11 3.88
CA THR A 172 12.68 -2.45 3.33
C THR A 172 13.13 -3.56 4.26
N LYS A 173 14.38 -3.49 4.78
CA LYS A 173 14.89 -4.47 5.74
C LYS A 173 14.06 -4.50 7.03
N LYS A 174 13.76 -3.34 7.61
CA LYS A 174 12.94 -3.23 8.81
C LYS A 174 11.53 -3.81 8.62
N ILE A 175 10.89 -3.51 7.50
CA ILE A 175 9.55 -4.02 7.16
C ILE A 175 9.59 -5.53 7.00
N ALA A 176 10.52 -6.05 6.20
CA ALA A 176 10.64 -7.48 5.94
C ALA A 176 10.83 -8.29 7.24
N LEU A 177 11.70 -7.83 8.14
CA LEU A 177 11.94 -8.47 9.43
C LEU A 177 10.75 -8.33 10.38
N ALA A 178 10.10 -7.16 10.44
CA ALA A 178 8.94 -6.92 11.29
C ALA A 178 7.73 -7.78 10.85
N LEU A 179 7.56 -7.99 9.56
CA LEU A 179 6.56 -8.89 8.97
C LEU A 179 6.95 -10.37 9.07
N LYS A 180 8.18 -10.69 9.50
CA LYS A 180 8.72 -12.06 9.46
C LYS A 180 8.57 -12.69 8.08
N THR A 181 8.90 -11.92 7.06
CA THR A 181 8.79 -12.35 5.66
C THR A 181 9.70 -13.54 5.40
N VAL A 182 9.17 -14.52 4.67
CA VAL A 182 9.95 -15.65 4.14
C VAL A 182 9.66 -15.77 2.65
N GLY A 183 10.64 -15.43 1.83
CA GLY A 183 10.51 -15.36 0.37
C GLY A 183 10.70 -13.95 -0.17
N LEU A 184 10.00 -13.65 -1.26
CA LEU A 184 10.02 -12.33 -1.91
C LEU A 184 9.15 -11.33 -1.17
N ILE A 185 9.60 -10.08 -1.14
CA ILE A 185 8.84 -8.91 -0.69
C ILE A 185 9.13 -7.74 -1.64
N ASN A 186 8.06 -7.10 -2.06
CA ASN A 186 8.07 -5.84 -2.79
C ASN A 186 7.45 -4.77 -1.89
#